data_5627a4e8fa2cb007a266237a54ccf4d0
#
_entry.id   5627a4e8fa2cb007a266237a54ccf4d0
#
_cell.length_a   1.000
_cell.length_b   1.000
_cell.length_c   1.000
_cell.angle_alpha   90.00
_cell.angle_beta   90.00
_cell.angle_gamma   90.00
#
_symmetry.space_group_name_H-M   'P 1'
#
loop_
_entity.id
_entity.type
_entity.pdbx_description
1 polymer ?
#
loop_
_entity_poly.entity_id
_entity_poly.type
_entity_poly.pdbx_seq_one_letter_code
_entity_poly.pdbx_strand_id
1 'polypeptide(L)'
;HVESDYAFHGMTSKSANTTTHWVEDPQYTTQVNYAYSTPCLLESRLPLGPDVDIAPGATFTSFRTYELAPDSTDRERRGLSLRRMYSTLAPWTQENPILMHVRSADPASVKAAVDQCAEVGFEMVIMTFGSGFDAESKDCDYRAELKALADYAHDKKIELGGYSLLASRHIDAENDAIHPETGEP
;
A
#
# COMPACT_ATOMS: atom_id res chain seq x y z
N HIS A 1 12.80 -5.96 -11.43
CA HIS A 1 11.82 -5.76 -10.38
C HIS A 1 10.44 -5.53 -11.01
N VAL A 2 9.43 -6.14 -10.45
CA VAL A 2 8.05 -6.02 -10.95
C VAL A 2 7.11 -5.78 -9.79
N GLU A 3 6.23 -4.83 -9.95
CA GLU A 3 5.13 -4.50 -9.03
C GLU A 3 3.80 -4.55 -9.76
N SER A 4 2.72 -4.70 -9.03
CA SER A 4 1.37 -4.57 -9.59
C SER A 4 0.48 -3.71 -8.68
N ASP A 5 -0.55 -3.12 -9.24
CA ASP A 5 -1.55 -2.37 -8.49
C ASP A 5 -2.68 -3.26 -7.94
N TYR A 6 -2.52 -4.58 -8.03
CA TYR A 6 -3.43 -5.50 -7.40
C TYR A 6 -3.20 -5.54 -5.88
N ALA A 7 -4.29 -5.45 -5.13
CA ALA A 7 -4.22 -5.45 -3.68
C ALA A 7 -3.58 -6.74 -3.15
N PHE A 8 -2.63 -6.56 -2.26
CA PHE A 8 -1.99 -7.63 -1.53
C PHE A 8 -2.98 -8.30 -0.59
N HIS A 9 -3.04 -9.63 -0.61
CA HIS A 9 -3.85 -10.37 0.34
C HIS A 9 -2.97 -11.29 1.20
N GLY A 10 -3.21 -11.27 2.50
CA GLY A 10 -2.52 -12.13 3.46
C GLY A 10 -1.28 -11.52 4.11
N MET A 11 -1.24 -11.63 5.40
CA MET A 11 -0.20 -11.05 6.26
C MET A 11 0.73 -12.10 6.86
N THR A 12 0.66 -13.36 6.46
CA THR A 12 1.56 -14.37 6.99
C THR A 12 2.77 -14.53 6.09
N SER A 13 3.93 -14.76 6.66
CA SER A 13 5.17 -14.97 5.92
C SER A 13 5.13 -16.17 4.95
N LYS A 14 4.16 -17.05 5.10
CA LYS A 14 3.93 -18.20 4.20
C LYS A 14 3.00 -17.89 3.05
N SER A 15 2.23 -16.81 3.15
CA SER A 15 1.30 -16.36 2.14
C SER A 15 1.63 -14.96 1.64
N ALA A 16 2.91 -14.60 1.64
CA ALA A 16 3.37 -13.43 0.92
C ALA A 16 2.95 -13.59 -0.54
N ASN A 17 1.73 -13.22 -0.81
CA ASN A 17 1.09 -13.45 -2.07
C ASN A 17 1.53 -12.37 -3.01
N THR A 18 2.58 -12.67 -3.70
CA THR A 18 2.99 -11.85 -4.82
C THR A 18 2.12 -12.24 -6.00
N THR A 19 1.61 -11.27 -6.72
CA THR A 19 0.93 -11.49 -7.98
C THR A 19 1.90 -11.85 -9.11
N THR A 20 3.20 -11.76 -8.86
CA THR A 20 4.24 -11.92 -9.87
C THR A 20 5.22 -13.01 -9.50
N HIS A 21 5.39 -13.97 -10.37
CA HIS A 21 6.22 -15.14 -10.17
C HIS A 21 7.11 -15.43 -11.39
N TRP A 22 8.32 -15.93 -11.14
CA TRP A 22 9.07 -16.65 -12.16
C TRP A 22 8.58 -18.08 -12.21
N VAL A 23 8.13 -18.50 -13.38
CA VAL A 23 7.67 -19.88 -13.64
C VAL A 23 8.43 -20.47 -14.79
N GLU A 24 8.59 -21.80 -14.80
CA GLU A 24 9.12 -22.48 -15.97
C GLU A 24 8.16 -22.32 -17.15
N ASP A 25 8.71 -22.09 -18.33
CA ASP A 25 7.89 -22.01 -19.54
C ASP A 25 7.35 -23.41 -19.89
N PRO A 26 6.03 -23.64 -19.83
CA PRO A 26 5.46 -24.97 -20.08
C PRO A 26 5.69 -25.49 -21.49
N GLN A 27 6.04 -24.63 -22.44
CA GLN A 27 6.35 -25.05 -23.80
C GLN A 27 7.73 -25.75 -23.92
N TYR A 28 8.58 -25.60 -22.91
CA TYR A 28 9.95 -26.09 -22.93
C TYR A 28 10.27 -27.11 -21.83
N THR A 29 9.24 -27.71 -21.23
CA THR A 29 9.39 -28.54 -20.03
C THR A 29 10.05 -29.91 -20.25
N THR A 30 10.22 -30.39 -21.48
CA THR A 30 10.52 -31.78 -21.71
C THR A 30 12.01 -32.10 -21.98
N GLN A 31 12.84 -31.16 -22.36
CA GLN A 31 14.21 -31.48 -22.76
C GLN A 31 15.32 -30.55 -22.23
N VAL A 32 14.96 -29.45 -21.64
CA VAL A 32 15.94 -28.43 -21.24
C VAL A 32 16.35 -28.54 -19.78
N ASN A 33 15.67 -29.35 -18.99
CA ASN A 33 15.95 -29.54 -17.57
C ASN A 33 17.33 -30.15 -17.27
N TYR A 34 17.93 -30.78 -18.24
CA TYR A 34 19.24 -31.47 -18.07
C TYR A 34 20.37 -30.51 -17.69
N ALA A 35 20.30 -29.29 -18.14
CA ALA A 35 21.33 -28.27 -17.87
C ALA A 35 20.82 -27.12 -17.00
N TYR A 36 19.64 -27.23 -16.41
CA TYR A 36 18.97 -26.14 -15.68
C TYR A 36 18.85 -24.83 -16.50
N SER A 37 18.68 -24.96 -17.79
CA SER A 37 18.59 -23.86 -18.74
C SER A 37 17.19 -23.69 -19.30
N THR A 38 16.19 -24.17 -18.58
CA THR A 38 14.78 -24.02 -18.95
C THR A 38 14.42 -22.55 -19.06
N PRO A 39 13.84 -22.10 -20.17
CA PRO A 39 13.32 -20.75 -20.26
C PRO A 39 12.29 -20.47 -19.18
N CYS A 40 12.34 -19.26 -18.65
CA CYS A 40 11.41 -18.82 -17.60
C CYS A 40 10.48 -17.74 -18.13
N LEU A 41 9.24 -17.80 -17.68
CA LEU A 41 8.26 -16.73 -17.83
C LEU A 41 8.20 -15.91 -16.57
N LEU A 42 8.08 -14.61 -16.73
CA LEU A 42 7.64 -13.72 -15.67
C LEU A 42 6.12 -13.60 -15.78
N GLU A 43 5.43 -14.24 -14.87
CA GLU A 43 3.98 -14.29 -14.85
C GLU A 43 3.43 -13.37 -13.79
N SER A 44 2.53 -12.47 -14.17
CA SER A 44 1.77 -11.65 -13.24
C SER A 44 0.30 -12.01 -13.37
N ARG A 45 -0.25 -12.55 -12.29
CA ARG A 45 -1.65 -13.02 -12.28
C ARG A 45 -2.32 -12.73 -10.96
N LEU A 46 -3.62 -12.60 -11.00
CA LEU A 46 -4.44 -12.57 -9.79
C LEU A 46 -4.40 -13.93 -9.11
N PRO A 47 -4.23 -14.02 -7.79
CA PRO A 47 -4.35 -15.28 -7.06
C PRO A 47 -5.77 -15.84 -7.14
N LEU A 48 -6.76 -14.95 -7.17
CA LEU A 48 -8.16 -15.24 -7.40
C LEU A 48 -8.64 -14.25 -8.46
N GLY A 49 -9.16 -14.76 -9.55
CA GLY A 49 -9.66 -13.92 -10.63
C GLY A 49 -10.92 -13.17 -10.21
N PRO A 50 -11.17 -11.99 -10.81
CA PRO A 50 -12.55 -11.52 -10.85
C PRO A 50 -13.33 -12.47 -11.76
N ASP A 51 -14.35 -13.10 -11.23
CA ASP A 51 -15.35 -13.80 -12.03
C ASP A 51 -16.37 -12.77 -12.50
N VAL A 52 -16.15 -12.23 -13.71
CA VAL A 52 -16.94 -11.11 -14.23
C VAL A 52 -17.49 -11.46 -15.61
N ASP A 53 -18.79 -11.39 -15.77
CA ASP A 53 -19.45 -11.44 -17.06
C ASP A 53 -19.22 -10.12 -17.82
N ILE A 54 -18.56 -10.18 -18.95
CA ILE A 54 -18.35 -9.03 -19.82
C ILE A 54 -19.43 -9.03 -20.90
N ALA A 55 -20.40 -8.12 -20.77
CA ALA A 55 -21.45 -7.96 -21.76
C ALA A 55 -20.88 -7.48 -23.12
N PRO A 56 -21.53 -7.78 -24.25
CA PRO A 56 -21.13 -7.27 -25.56
C PRO A 56 -21.04 -5.74 -25.56
N GLY A 57 -19.88 -5.21 -25.97
CA GLY A 57 -19.61 -3.77 -25.98
C GLY A 57 -19.12 -3.18 -24.66
N ALA A 58 -19.08 -3.97 -23.59
CA ALA A 58 -18.46 -3.56 -22.33
C ALA A 58 -16.94 -3.67 -22.39
N THR A 59 -16.26 -2.88 -21.56
CA THR A 59 -14.81 -2.91 -21.39
C THR A 59 -14.45 -3.42 -20.00
N PHE A 60 -13.49 -4.33 -19.94
CA PHE A 60 -12.87 -4.77 -18.72
C PHE A 60 -11.46 -4.20 -18.62
N THR A 61 -11.14 -3.56 -17.52
CA THR A 61 -9.79 -3.06 -17.23
C THR A 61 -9.12 -3.98 -16.22
N SER A 62 -8.05 -4.64 -16.63
CA SER A 62 -7.25 -5.46 -15.72
C SER A 62 -6.39 -4.59 -14.79
N PHE A 63 -5.79 -5.21 -13.78
CA PHE A 63 -4.74 -4.57 -12.99
C PHE A 63 -3.52 -4.24 -13.89
N ARG A 64 -2.72 -3.28 -13.45
CA ARG A 64 -1.49 -2.86 -14.12
C ARG A 64 -0.28 -3.54 -13.50
N THR A 65 0.72 -3.78 -14.32
CA THR A 65 2.05 -4.18 -13.88
C THR A 65 3.08 -3.12 -14.25
N TYR A 66 4.06 -2.96 -13.38
CA TYR A 66 5.15 -2.01 -13.55
C TYR A 66 6.46 -2.77 -13.52
N GLU A 67 7.21 -2.69 -14.60
CA GLU A 67 8.45 -3.42 -14.76
C GLU A 67 9.65 -2.48 -14.74
N LEU A 68 10.63 -2.80 -13.90
CA LEU A 68 11.92 -2.13 -13.89
C LEU A 68 13.00 -3.10 -14.32
N ALA A 69 13.57 -2.87 -15.51
CA ALA A 69 14.79 -3.55 -15.97
C ALA A 69 16.00 -2.71 -15.53
N PRO A 70 16.81 -3.18 -14.56
CA PRO A 70 18.02 -2.47 -14.18
C PRO A 70 19.02 -2.46 -15.34
N ASP A 71 19.66 -1.34 -15.57
CA ASP A 71 20.68 -1.14 -16.60
C ASP A 71 22.10 -1.50 -16.12
N SER A 72 22.22 -1.95 -14.88
CA SER A 72 23.50 -2.24 -14.24
C SER A 72 23.37 -3.34 -13.19
N THR A 73 24.44 -4.05 -12.96
CA THR A 73 24.60 -4.99 -11.83
C THR A 73 25.11 -4.30 -10.56
N ASP A 74 25.51 -3.05 -10.66
CA ASP A 74 25.95 -2.26 -9.51
C ASP A 74 24.80 -2.08 -8.50
N ARG A 75 25.11 -2.34 -7.22
CA ARG A 75 24.12 -2.36 -6.15
C ARG A 75 23.47 -1.00 -5.90
N GLU A 76 24.29 0.05 -5.88
CA GLU A 76 23.80 1.40 -5.59
C GLU A 76 22.93 1.90 -6.74
N ARG A 77 23.41 1.70 -7.97
CA ARG A 77 22.66 2.10 -9.16
C ARG A 77 21.31 1.39 -9.27
N ARG A 78 21.27 0.11 -8.95
CA ARG A 78 20.00 -0.65 -8.87
C ARG A 78 19.08 -0.11 -7.79
N GLY A 79 19.62 0.20 -6.62
CA GLY A 79 18.85 0.79 -5.52
C GLY A 79 18.27 2.15 -5.88
N LEU A 80 19.06 3.01 -6.51
CA LEU A 80 18.59 4.32 -6.99
C LEU A 80 17.52 4.19 -8.07
N SER A 81 17.66 3.24 -8.98
CA SER A 81 16.66 2.97 -10.01
C SER A 81 15.33 2.53 -9.42
N LEU A 82 15.36 1.65 -8.43
CA LEU A 82 14.18 1.20 -7.70
C LEU A 82 13.50 2.35 -6.94
N ARG A 83 14.28 3.15 -6.23
CA ARG A 83 13.78 4.35 -5.54
C ARG A 83 13.11 5.32 -6.52
N ARG A 84 13.73 5.54 -7.67
CA ARG A 84 13.16 6.39 -8.74
C ARG A 84 11.84 5.83 -9.27
N MET A 85 11.75 4.49 -9.44
CA MET A 85 10.50 3.85 -9.85
C MET A 85 9.38 4.17 -8.85
N TYR A 86 9.58 3.92 -7.54
CA TYR A 86 8.58 4.23 -6.53
C TYR A 86 8.26 5.72 -6.47
N SER A 87 9.26 6.58 -6.59
CA SER A 87 9.07 8.02 -6.66
C SER A 87 8.16 8.45 -7.82
N THR A 88 8.21 7.71 -8.91
CA THR A 88 7.38 8.00 -10.10
C THR A 88 5.97 7.44 -9.96
N LEU A 89 5.84 6.22 -9.43
CA LEU A 89 4.55 5.54 -9.29
C LEU A 89 3.72 6.05 -8.12
N ALA A 90 4.39 6.36 -7.01
CA ALA A 90 3.77 6.74 -5.75
C ALA A 90 4.56 7.87 -5.08
N PRO A 91 4.53 9.09 -5.63
CA PRO A 91 5.32 10.21 -5.13
C PRO A 91 5.06 10.54 -3.66
N TRP A 92 3.90 10.19 -3.14
CA TRP A 92 3.56 10.33 -1.72
C TRP A 92 4.30 9.36 -0.78
N THR A 93 5.02 8.36 -1.30
CA THR A 93 5.79 7.41 -0.48
C THR A 93 7.29 7.70 -0.47
N GLN A 94 7.71 8.80 -1.09
CA GLN A 94 9.12 9.02 -1.45
C GLN A 94 10.04 9.25 -0.28
N GLU A 95 9.55 9.90 0.73
CA GLU A 95 10.37 10.32 1.86
C GLU A 95 9.67 9.96 3.15
N ASN A 96 10.43 9.36 4.06
CA ASN A 96 9.94 9.18 5.40
C ASN A 96 10.07 10.54 6.11
N PRO A 97 8.96 11.19 6.44
CA PRO A 97 9.01 12.46 7.17
C PRO A 97 9.60 12.23 8.56
N ILE A 98 10.24 13.24 9.09
CA ILE A 98 10.57 13.27 10.52
C ILE A 98 9.26 13.52 11.25
N LEU A 99 8.83 12.52 12.03
CA LEU A 99 7.48 12.51 12.58
C LEU A 99 7.47 12.38 14.10
N MET A 100 6.40 12.89 14.70
CA MET A 100 6.06 12.73 16.11
C MET A 100 4.80 11.87 16.26
N HIS A 101 4.82 10.91 17.18
CA HIS A 101 3.62 10.17 17.57
C HIS A 101 2.91 10.88 18.72
N VAL A 102 1.61 11.16 18.56
CA VAL A 102 0.75 11.65 19.62
C VAL A 102 -0.15 10.53 20.15
N ARG A 103 -0.22 10.39 21.46
CA ARG A 103 -0.93 9.29 22.13
C ARG A 103 -2.40 9.56 22.41
N SER A 104 -2.85 10.76 22.19
CA SER A 104 -4.26 11.14 22.28
C SER A 104 -4.67 11.89 21.03
N ALA A 105 -5.79 11.49 20.44
CA ALA A 105 -6.34 12.13 19.24
C ALA A 105 -7.26 13.33 19.58
N ASP A 106 -7.31 13.76 20.86
CA ASP A 106 -8.08 14.95 21.21
C ASP A 106 -7.46 16.21 20.59
N PRO A 107 -8.29 17.20 20.24
CA PRO A 107 -7.83 18.39 19.51
C PRO A 107 -6.73 19.18 20.22
N ALA A 108 -6.75 19.24 21.54
CA ALA A 108 -5.76 20.00 22.30
C ALA A 108 -4.38 19.32 22.23
N SER A 109 -4.34 18.01 22.41
CA SER A 109 -3.11 17.20 22.31
C SER A 109 -2.54 17.23 20.92
N VAL A 110 -3.37 17.08 19.88
CA VAL A 110 -2.92 17.12 18.49
C VAL A 110 -2.36 18.49 18.13
N LYS A 111 -3.05 19.59 18.47
CA LYS A 111 -2.56 20.94 18.20
C LYS A 111 -1.26 21.23 18.91
N ALA A 112 -1.12 20.83 20.18
CA ALA A 112 0.14 20.97 20.90
C ALA A 112 1.29 20.23 20.25
N ALA A 113 1.05 18.98 19.76
CA ALA A 113 2.05 18.22 19.04
C ALA A 113 2.43 18.88 17.70
N VAL A 114 1.44 19.41 16.96
CA VAL A 114 1.68 20.15 15.71
C VAL A 114 2.53 21.41 15.98
N ASP A 115 2.24 22.15 17.05
CA ASP A 115 3.01 23.34 17.42
C ASP A 115 4.45 22.99 17.75
N GLN A 116 4.65 21.94 18.54
CA GLN A 116 5.99 21.45 18.87
C GLN A 116 6.76 20.97 17.62
N CYS A 117 6.09 20.23 16.74
CA CYS A 117 6.69 19.78 15.47
C CYS A 117 7.13 20.96 14.61
N ALA A 118 6.28 21.97 14.47
CA ALA A 118 6.58 23.17 13.69
C ALA A 118 7.78 23.96 14.29
N GLU A 119 7.89 24.01 15.61
CA GLU A 119 8.97 24.72 16.29
C GLU A 119 10.33 24.02 16.12
N VAL A 120 10.36 22.68 16.13
CA VAL A 120 11.61 21.91 16.07
C VAL A 120 11.95 21.40 14.66
N GLY A 121 11.12 21.67 13.67
CA GLY A 121 11.38 21.29 12.28
C GLY A 121 11.02 19.85 11.95
N PHE A 122 10.05 19.25 12.65
CA PHE A 122 9.46 18.00 12.23
C PHE A 122 8.45 18.25 11.09
N GLU A 123 8.09 17.19 10.40
CA GLU A 123 7.32 17.30 9.16
C GLU A 123 5.90 16.70 9.28
N MET A 124 5.69 15.82 10.27
CA MET A 124 4.43 15.11 10.44
C MET A 124 4.11 14.81 11.91
N VAL A 125 2.82 14.81 12.22
CA VAL A 125 2.28 14.25 13.48
C VAL A 125 1.42 13.03 13.13
N ILE A 126 1.66 11.91 13.80
CA ILE A 126 0.85 10.70 13.65
C ILE A 126 0.08 10.41 14.94
N MET A 127 -1.24 10.32 14.84
CA MET A 127 -2.10 9.80 15.89
C MET A 127 -1.90 8.29 15.99
N THR A 128 -1.29 7.83 17.09
CA THR A 128 -0.87 6.45 17.25
C THR A 128 -2.04 5.51 17.51
N PHE A 129 -1.78 4.22 17.39
CA PHE A 129 -2.75 3.19 17.81
C PHE A 129 -3.14 3.38 19.28
N GLY A 130 -4.44 3.30 19.54
CA GLY A 130 -4.98 3.52 20.90
C GLY A 130 -5.10 4.99 21.30
N SER A 131 -4.84 5.93 20.39
CA SER A 131 -5.03 7.37 20.65
C SER A 131 -6.49 7.82 20.68
N GLY A 132 -7.40 6.98 20.21
CA GLY A 132 -8.79 7.35 19.94
C GLY A 132 -9.04 7.82 18.51
N PHE A 133 -8.02 7.80 17.66
CA PHE A 133 -8.21 8.05 16.22
C PHE A 133 -8.97 6.90 15.57
N ASP A 134 -10.03 7.24 14.86
CA ASP A 134 -10.84 6.30 14.08
C ASP A 134 -10.92 6.74 12.62
N ALA A 135 -10.12 6.05 11.78
CA ALA A 135 -10.07 6.31 10.34
C ALA A 135 -11.39 5.97 9.62
N GLU A 136 -12.24 5.18 10.25
CA GLU A 136 -13.44 4.59 9.65
C GLU A 136 -14.72 5.24 10.15
N SER A 137 -14.60 6.22 11.03
CA SER A 137 -15.74 6.91 11.60
C SER A 137 -16.64 7.51 10.51
N LYS A 138 -17.93 7.18 10.61
CA LYS A 138 -19.00 7.77 9.78
C LYS A 138 -19.63 9.01 10.43
N ASP A 139 -19.22 9.35 11.64
CA ASP A 139 -19.69 10.52 12.36
C ASP A 139 -19.21 11.80 11.66
N CYS A 140 -20.18 12.60 11.21
CA CYS A 140 -19.92 13.84 10.48
C CYS A 140 -19.23 14.89 11.35
N ASP A 141 -19.55 14.96 12.64
CA ASP A 141 -18.95 15.93 13.55
C ASP A 141 -17.50 15.58 13.85
N TYR A 142 -17.22 14.31 14.09
CA TYR A 142 -15.86 13.80 14.24
C TYR A 142 -15.01 14.06 12.98
N ARG A 143 -15.56 13.79 11.81
CA ARG A 143 -14.86 14.03 10.54
C ARG A 143 -14.60 15.51 10.29
N ALA A 144 -15.55 16.39 10.67
CA ALA A 144 -15.35 17.82 10.57
C ALA A 144 -14.26 18.31 11.54
N GLU A 145 -14.22 17.78 12.75
CA GLU A 145 -13.18 18.07 13.72
C GLU A 145 -11.80 17.59 13.23
N LEU A 146 -11.73 16.37 12.71
CA LEU A 146 -10.50 15.82 12.13
C LEU A 146 -9.99 16.66 10.96
N LYS A 147 -10.92 17.11 10.10
CA LYS A 147 -10.58 18.04 9.02
C LYS A 147 -10.01 19.34 9.55
N ALA A 148 -10.62 19.94 10.56
CA ALA A 148 -10.12 21.17 11.16
C ALA A 148 -8.74 21.01 11.79
N LEU A 149 -8.43 19.84 12.34
CA LEU A 149 -7.09 19.51 12.84
C LEU A 149 -6.08 19.37 11.69
N ALA A 150 -6.48 18.73 10.59
CA ALA A 150 -5.64 18.63 9.40
C ALA A 150 -5.35 20.02 8.79
N ASP A 151 -6.39 20.84 8.64
CA ASP A 151 -6.22 22.22 8.15
C ASP A 151 -5.26 23.02 9.06
N TYR A 152 -5.38 22.89 10.38
CA TYR A 152 -4.47 23.53 11.35
C TYR A 152 -3.02 23.07 11.20
N ALA A 153 -2.82 21.78 10.99
CA ALA A 153 -1.48 21.22 10.77
C ALA A 153 -0.88 21.71 9.44
N HIS A 154 -1.65 21.65 8.36
CA HIS A 154 -1.22 22.09 7.03
C HIS A 154 -0.87 23.58 6.97
N ASP A 155 -1.60 24.43 7.69
CA ASP A 155 -1.28 25.86 7.82
C ASP A 155 0.12 26.09 8.41
N LYS A 156 0.60 25.13 9.21
CA LYS A 156 1.96 25.10 9.80
C LYS A 156 2.95 24.26 9.00
N LYS A 157 2.55 23.74 7.85
CA LYS A 157 3.32 22.85 6.99
C LYS A 157 3.69 21.53 7.67
N ILE A 158 2.82 21.05 8.54
CA ILE A 158 2.92 19.76 9.20
C ILE A 158 1.84 18.85 8.61
N GLU A 159 2.24 17.66 8.19
CA GLU A 159 1.30 16.63 7.77
C GLU A 159 0.65 15.96 8.99
N LEU A 160 -0.62 15.58 8.86
CA LEU A 160 -1.36 14.86 9.90
C LEU A 160 -1.66 13.45 9.43
N GLY A 161 -1.18 12.46 10.17
CA GLY A 161 -1.40 11.05 9.91
C GLY A 161 -2.15 10.35 11.03
N GLY A 162 -2.70 9.19 10.71
CA GLY A 162 -3.35 8.31 11.67
C GLY A 162 -2.90 6.88 11.51
N TYR A 163 -3.08 6.08 12.56
CA TYR A 163 -2.66 4.70 12.59
C TYR A 163 -3.88 3.78 12.63
N SER A 164 -3.99 2.89 11.67
CA SER A 164 -5.02 1.85 11.60
C SER A 164 -4.38 0.48 11.52
N LEU A 165 -4.93 -0.48 12.27
CA LEU A 165 -4.47 -1.88 12.27
C LEU A 165 -5.40 -2.73 11.40
N LEU A 166 -5.11 -2.82 10.13
CA LEU A 166 -5.90 -3.64 9.20
C LEU A 166 -5.95 -5.12 9.61
N ALA A 167 -4.85 -5.63 10.20
CA ALA A 167 -4.75 -7.05 10.58
C ALA A 167 -5.63 -7.47 11.76
N SER A 168 -6.10 -6.53 12.56
CA SER A 168 -6.95 -6.78 13.73
C SER A 168 -8.35 -6.18 13.61
N ARG A 169 -8.66 -5.65 12.44
CA ARG A 169 -9.95 -5.07 12.17
C ARG A 169 -11.03 -6.14 12.04
N HIS A 170 -12.21 -5.83 12.54
CA HIS A 170 -13.39 -6.62 12.23
C HIS A 170 -13.90 -6.26 10.83
N ILE A 171 -14.07 -7.25 9.99
CA ILE A 171 -14.56 -7.09 8.62
C ILE A 171 -16.07 -7.32 8.62
N ASP A 172 -16.83 -6.44 8.01
CA ASP A 172 -18.27 -6.57 7.86
C ASP A 172 -18.71 -6.52 6.38
N ALA A 173 -19.82 -7.22 6.08
CA ALA A 173 -20.32 -7.40 4.70
C ALA A 173 -20.73 -6.10 4.02
N GLU A 174 -21.10 -5.07 4.79
CA GLU A 174 -21.68 -3.85 4.22
C GLU A 174 -20.61 -2.85 3.81
N ASN A 175 -19.47 -2.83 4.52
CA ASN A 175 -18.50 -1.76 4.42
C ASN A 175 -17.10 -2.20 4.01
N ASP A 176 -16.85 -3.50 3.94
CA ASP A 176 -15.51 -4.05 3.81
C ASP A 176 -15.32 -4.94 2.58
N ALA A 177 -14.06 -5.22 2.31
CA ALA A 177 -13.69 -6.12 1.24
C ALA A 177 -14.11 -7.56 1.55
N ILE A 178 -14.53 -8.26 0.53
CA ILE A 178 -14.86 -9.68 0.59
C ILE A 178 -13.57 -10.49 0.72
N HIS A 179 -13.56 -11.48 1.60
CA HIS A 179 -12.44 -12.41 1.74
C HIS A 179 -12.26 -13.21 0.44
N PRO A 180 -11.07 -13.21 -0.17
CA PRO A 180 -10.90 -13.74 -1.52
C PRO A 180 -11.10 -15.24 -1.65
N GLU A 181 -10.92 -16.02 -0.56
CA GLU A 181 -11.05 -17.47 -0.61
C GLU A 181 -12.45 -17.96 -0.24
N THR A 182 -13.12 -17.25 0.64
CA THR A 182 -14.45 -17.66 1.12
C THR A 182 -15.59 -16.96 0.40
N GLY A 183 -15.34 -15.82 -0.23
CA GLY A 183 -16.36 -14.97 -0.84
C GLY A 183 -17.24 -14.24 0.18
N GLU A 184 -16.86 -14.28 1.45
CA GLU A 184 -17.56 -13.61 2.55
C GLU A 184 -16.70 -12.51 3.17
N PRO A 185 -17.31 -11.55 3.85
CA PRO A 185 -16.61 -10.44 4.50
C PRO A 185 -15.61 -10.88 5.57
#